data_8ea9e5d0e115b3765701facfe6373bfe
#
_entry.id   8ea9e5d0e115b3765701facfe6373bfe
#
_cell.length_a   1.000
_cell.length_b   1.000
_cell.length_c   1.000
_cell.angle_alpha   90.00
_cell.angle_beta   90.00
_cell.angle_gamma   90.00
#
_symmetry.space_group_name_H-M   'P 1'
#
loop_
_entity.id
_entity.type
_entity.pdbx_description
1 polymer ?
#
loop_
_entity_poly.entity_id
_entity_poly.type
_entity_poly.pdbx_seq_one_letter_code
_entity_poly.pdbx_strand_id
1 'polypeptide(L)'
;MNKAFIIETINSSKTWNETERIVFRHNNWNLILRKEESIYNPFTFSVSGNKEGTHETISRRYTSVENAFLHILNGFNENAQIKDKYSSLNEALEQMN
;
A
#
# COMPACT_ATOMS: atom_id res chain seq x y z
N MET A 1 -6.02 2.19 -9.88
CA MET A 1 -5.53 0.90 -9.35
C MET A 1 -6.64 -0.13 -9.43
N ASN A 2 -6.39 -1.28 -9.99
CA ASN A 2 -7.37 -2.34 -10.13
C ASN A 2 -6.86 -3.65 -9.51
N LYS A 3 -7.72 -4.67 -9.50
CA LYS A 3 -7.40 -5.98 -8.91
C LYS A 3 -6.17 -6.63 -9.54
N ALA A 4 -6.07 -6.60 -10.86
CA ALA A 4 -4.94 -7.19 -11.57
C ALA A 4 -3.61 -6.54 -11.17
N PHE A 5 -3.58 -5.22 -11.07
CA PHE A 5 -2.41 -4.48 -10.63
C PHE A 5 -1.96 -4.91 -9.23
N ILE A 6 -2.91 -5.05 -8.32
CA ILE A 6 -2.60 -5.45 -6.93
C ILE A 6 -2.00 -6.85 -6.90
N ILE A 7 -2.62 -7.80 -7.59
CA ILE A 7 -2.17 -9.20 -7.62
C ILE A 7 -0.78 -9.30 -8.27
N GLU A 8 -0.58 -8.62 -9.39
CA GLU A 8 0.72 -8.62 -10.08
C GLU A 8 1.82 -8.00 -9.22
N THR A 9 1.51 -6.91 -8.52
CA THR A 9 2.48 -6.26 -7.64
C THR A 9 2.85 -7.15 -6.46
N ILE A 10 1.88 -7.80 -5.84
CA ILE A 10 2.14 -8.75 -4.75
C ILE A 10 3.07 -9.86 -5.23
N ASN A 11 2.79 -10.43 -6.39
CA ASN A 11 3.58 -11.53 -6.93
C ASN A 11 5.01 -11.09 -7.30
N SER A 12 5.15 -9.95 -7.95
CA SER A 12 6.46 -9.44 -8.36
C SER A 12 7.30 -9.01 -7.16
N SER A 13 6.67 -8.49 -6.11
CA SER A 13 7.38 -7.99 -4.93
C SER A 13 8.16 -9.09 -4.18
N LYS A 14 7.81 -10.35 -4.38
CA LYS A 14 8.48 -11.48 -3.74
C LYS A 14 9.94 -11.61 -4.17
N THR A 15 10.29 -11.07 -5.33
CA THR A 15 11.64 -11.11 -5.89
C THR A 15 12.30 -9.72 -5.94
N TRP A 16 11.66 -8.70 -5.40
CA TRP A 16 12.24 -7.37 -5.38
C TRP A 16 13.50 -7.31 -4.52
N ASN A 17 14.47 -6.52 -4.99
CA ASN A 17 15.58 -6.07 -4.17
C ASN A 17 15.28 -4.67 -3.61
N GLU A 18 16.20 -4.13 -2.82
CA GLU A 18 16.02 -2.84 -2.14
C GLU A 18 15.90 -1.63 -3.07
N THR A 19 16.22 -1.79 -4.37
CA THR A 19 16.11 -0.71 -5.36
C THR A 19 14.78 -0.74 -6.09
N GLU A 20 14.03 -1.81 -5.96
CA GLU A 20 12.77 -1.98 -6.66
C GLU A 20 11.67 -1.12 -6.06
N ARG A 21 10.89 -0.50 -6.93
CA ARG A 21 9.76 0.33 -6.53
C ARG A 21 8.74 0.38 -7.65
N ILE A 22 7.50 0.69 -7.28
CA ILE A 22 6.43 0.90 -8.23
C ILE A 22 5.72 2.21 -7.89
N VAL A 23 5.41 2.98 -8.92
CA VAL A 23 4.69 4.25 -8.81
C VAL A 23 3.29 4.04 -9.34
N PHE A 24 2.29 4.45 -8.56
CA PHE A 24 0.90 4.27 -8.96
C PHE A 24 0.02 5.36 -8.33
N ARG A 25 -1.23 5.38 -8.75
CA ARG A 25 -2.20 6.36 -8.28
C ARG A 25 -3.47 5.66 -7.80
N HIS A 26 -4.02 6.16 -6.68
CA HIS A 26 -5.28 5.69 -6.13
C HIS A 26 -5.98 6.83 -5.39
N ASN A 27 -7.24 7.11 -5.76
CA ASN A 27 -8.09 8.12 -5.10
C ASN A 27 -7.38 9.47 -4.88
N ASN A 28 -6.76 10.01 -5.93
CA ASN A 28 -6.00 11.26 -5.90
C ASN A 28 -4.68 11.20 -5.11
N TRP A 29 -4.30 10.06 -4.60
CA TRP A 29 -2.97 9.83 -4.04
C TRP A 29 -2.00 9.40 -5.12
N ASN A 30 -0.87 10.10 -5.22
CA ASN A 30 0.28 9.68 -6.01
C ASN A 30 1.21 8.93 -5.08
N LEU A 31 1.39 7.65 -5.29
CA LEU A 31 2.02 6.76 -4.33
C LEU A 31 3.23 6.04 -4.93
N ILE A 32 4.20 5.79 -4.07
CA ILE A 32 5.38 4.98 -4.37
C ILE A 32 5.44 3.87 -3.33
N LEU A 33 5.38 2.63 -3.79
CA LEU A 33 5.61 1.44 -2.97
C LEU A 33 7.01 0.94 -3.27
N ARG A 34 7.82 0.76 -2.23
CA ARG A 34 9.17 0.25 -2.39
C ARG A 34 9.52 -0.74 -1.28
N LYS A 35 10.49 -1.60 -1.58
CA LYS A 35 11.06 -2.47 -0.58
C LYS A 35 12.11 -1.72 0.23
N GLU A 36 12.09 -1.89 1.54
CA GLU A 36 13.11 -1.38 2.44
C GLU A 36 13.86 -2.56 3.07
N GLU A 37 15.18 -2.44 3.15
CA GLU A 37 15.98 -3.39 3.91
C GLU A 37 16.39 -2.77 5.24
N SER A 38 16.13 -3.50 6.31
CA SER A 38 16.60 -3.15 7.63
C SER A 38 16.73 -4.42 8.48
N ILE A 39 17.91 -4.63 9.03
CA ILE A 39 18.14 -5.74 9.94
C ILE A 39 17.55 -5.50 11.34
N TYR A 40 17.18 -4.26 11.61
CA TYR A 40 16.65 -3.86 12.93
C TYR A 40 15.15 -3.57 12.93
N ASN A 41 14.53 -3.51 11.76
CA ASN A 41 13.15 -3.11 11.62
C ASN A 41 12.34 -4.25 10.98
N PRO A 42 11.22 -4.70 11.60
CA PRO A 42 10.38 -5.73 11.02
C PRO A 42 9.62 -5.28 9.77
N PHE A 43 9.54 -3.97 9.53
CA PHE A 43 8.87 -3.45 8.35
C PHE A 43 9.81 -3.54 7.14
N THR A 44 9.33 -4.13 6.07
CA THR A 44 10.11 -4.41 4.87
C THR A 44 9.67 -3.62 3.65
N PHE A 45 8.52 -2.96 3.72
CA PHE A 45 7.97 -2.17 2.61
C PHE A 45 7.52 -0.82 3.11
N SER A 46 7.61 0.20 2.25
CA SER A 46 7.10 1.52 2.56
C SER A 46 6.21 2.04 1.43
N VAL A 47 5.22 2.84 1.82
CA VAL A 47 4.39 3.61 0.90
C VAL A 47 4.57 5.07 1.25
N SER A 48 4.91 5.88 0.26
CA SER A 48 5.03 7.32 0.42
C SER A 48 4.35 8.02 -0.75
N GLY A 49 3.95 9.25 -0.55
CA GLY A 49 3.34 10.02 -1.61
C GLY A 49 2.62 11.26 -1.13
N ASN A 50 1.87 11.84 -2.05
CA ASN A 50 1.13 13.07 -1.80
C ASN A 50 -0.28 12.97 -2.39
N LYS A 51 -1.21 13.67 -1.77
CA LYS A 51 -2.56 13.80 -2.28
C LYS A 51 -2.63 14.99 -3.23
N GLU A 52 -3.05 14.72 -4.47
CA GLU A 52 -3.11 15.73 -5.52
C GLU A 52 -4.04 16.89 -5.13
N GLY A 53 -3.59 18.11 -5.41
CA GLY A 53 -4.36 19.32 -5.11
C GLY A 53 -4.33 19.74 -3.65
N THR A 54 -3.55 19.08 -2.80
CA THR A 54 -3.43 19.39 -1.38
C THR A 54 -1.97 19.38 -0.95
N HIS A 55 -1.71 19.77 0.30
CA HIS A 55 -0.38 19.64 0.93
C HIS A 55 -0.25 18.35 1.75
N GLU A 56 -1.25 17.47 1.68
CA GLU A 56 -1.22 16.23 2.42
C GLU A 56 -0.18 15.27 1.85
N THR A 57 0.63 14.70 2.72
CA THR A 57 1.63 13.70 2.39
C THR A 57 1.46 12.49 3.31
N ILE A 58 1.97 11.35 2.88
CA ILE A 58 1.96 10.14 3.67
C ILE A 58 3.31 9.43 3.55
N SER A 59 3.73 8.81 4.64
CA SER A 59 4.88 7.91 4.67
C SER A 59 4.60 6.86 5.72
N ARG A 60 4.43 5.61 5.29
CA ARG A 60 4.10 4.49 6.18
C ARG A 60 4.92 3.28 5.83
N ARG A 61 5.19 2.44 6.82
CA ARG A 61 5.94 1.19 6.69
C ARG A 61 5.06 0.00 6.99
N TYR A 62 5.29 -1.08 6.27
CA TYR A 62 4.47 -2.29 6.34
C TYR A 62 5.33 -3.54 6.37
N THR A 63 4.80 -4.58 7.00
CA THR A 63 5.46 -5.89 7.06
C THR A 63 5.27 -6.71 5.79
N SER A 64 4.29 -6.34 4.97
CA SER A 64 4.01 -7.02 3.70
C SER A 64 3.38 -6.07 2.70
N VAL A 65 3.46 -6.43 1.43
CA VAL A 65 2.78 -5.68 0.35
C VAL A 65 1.26 -5.79 0.51
N GLU A 66 0.76 -6.94 0.96
CA GLU A 66 -0.66 -7.15 1.23
C GLU A 66 -1.19 -6.16 2.25
N ASN A 67 -0.46 -5.97 3.36
CA ASN A 67 -0.85 -5.00 4.38
C ASN A 67 -0.81 -3.57 3.85
N ALA A 68 0.16 -3.24 3.00
CA ALA A 68 0.22 -1.93 2.37
C ALA A 68 -1.02 -1.66 1.52
N PHE A 69 -1.40 -2.58 0.66
CA PHE A 69 -2.59 -2.41 -0.18
C PHE A 69 -3.88 -2.36 0.63
N LEU A 70 -3.99 -3.17 1.68
CA LEU A 70 -5.18 -3.11 2.55
C LEU A 70 -5.33 -1.71 3.18
N HIS A 71 -4.24 -1.14 3.68
CA HIS A 71 -4.27 0.19 4.26
C HIS A 71 -4.62 1.27 3.22
N ILE A 72 -4.06 1.16 2.01
CA ILE A 72 -4.38 2.07 0.90
C ILE A 72 -5.87 1.97 0.54
N LEU A 73 -6.40 0.77 0.41
CA LEU A 73 -7.81 0.55 0.04
C LEU A 73 -8.77 1.02 1.13
N ASN A 74 -8.33 1.04 2.38
CA ASN A 74 -9.09 1.60 3.50
C ASN A 74 -8.86 3.12 3.68
N GLY A 75 -8.19 3.78 2.73
CA GLY A 75 -7.99 5.22 2.77
C GLY A 75 -7.00 5.69 3.83
N PHE A 76 -6.04 4.86 4.19
CA PHE A 76 -5.04 5.16 5.25
C PHE A 76 -5.68 5.47 6.60
N ASN A 77 -6.79 4.81 6.90
CA ASN A 77 -7.49 5.03 8.15
C ASN A 77 -6.66 4.56 9.36
N GLU A 78 -6.34 5.48 10.25
CA GLU A 78 -5.60 5.20 11.48
C GLU A 78 -6.46 5.40 12.73
N ASN A 79 -7.71 5.79 12.57
CA ASN A 79 -8.62 6.01 13.68
C ASN A 79 -9.32 4.70 14.07
N ALA A 80 -8.96 4.13 15.21
CA ALA A 80 -9.55 2.87 15.69
C ALA A 80 -11.06 2.96 15.95
N GLN A 81 -11.61 4.15 16.09
CA GLN A 81 -13.05 4.35 16.29
C GLN A 81 -13.83 4.34 14.98
N ILE A 82 -13.16 4.52 13.85
CA ILE A 82 -13.77 4.44 12.52
C ILE A 82 -13.47 3.05 11.98
N LYS A 83 -14.54 2.30 11.68
CA LYS A 83 -14.38 0.96 11.14
C LYS A 83 -13.83 1.03 9.71
N ASP A 84 -12.83 0.21 9.44
CA ASP A 84 -12.30 0.04 8.10
C ASP A 84 -13.37 -0.50 7.15
N LYS A 85 -13.33 -0.03 5.90
CA LYS A 85 -14.23 -0.52 4.85
C LYS A 85 -14.03 -2.01 4.58
N TYR A 86 -12.77 -2.45 4.62
CA TYR A 86 -12.40 -3.85 4.39
C TYR A 86 -11.62 -4.38 5.59
N SER A 87 -11.99 -5.55 6.08
CA SER A 87 -11.31 -6.21 7.19
C SER A 87 -10.09 -7.01 6.73
N SER A 88 -10.02 -7.37 5.45
CA SER A 88 -8.90 -8.09 4.86
C SER A 88 -8.70 -7.70 3.40
N LEU A 89 -7.51 -7.99 2.87
CA LEU A 89 -7.24 -7.76 1.46
C LEU A 89 -8.10 -8.66 0.57
N ASN A 90 -8.34 -9.90 0.96
CA ASN A 90 -9.19 -10.79 0.20
C ASN A 90 -10.61 -10.25 0.07
N GLU A 91 -11.16 -9.72 1.16
CA GLU A 91 -12.47 -9.07 1.11
C GLU A 91 -12.48 -7.89 0.13
N ALA A 92 -11.46 -7.05 0.18
CA ALA A 92 -11.34 -5.93 -0.75
C ALA A 92 -11.26 -6.38 -2.21
N LEU A 93 -10.45 -7.39 -2.49
CA LEU A 93 -10.27 -7.92 -3.85
C LEU A 93 -11.54 -8.58 -4.38
N GLU A 94 -12.32 -9.25 -3.52
CA GLU A 94 -13.60 -9.84 -3.92
C GLU A 94 -14.63 -8.78 -4.37
N GLN A 95 -14.56 -7.59 -3.82
CA GLN A 95 -15.46 -6.49 -4.18
C GLN A 95 -14.95 -5.66 -5.37
N MET A 96 -13.76 -5.90 -5.83
CA MET A 96 -13.20 -5.24 -7.02
C MET A 96 -13.51 -6.04 -8.27
N ASN A 97 -13.83 -5.34 -9.33
CA ASN A 97 -14.08 -5.97 -10.63
C ASN A 97 -12.86 -5.84 -11.55
#